data_1e580e80246ff43ecebd6dc32b8de319
#
_entry.id   1e580e80246ff43ecebd6dc32b8de319
#
_cell.length_a   1.000
_cell.length_b   1.000
_cell.length_c   1.000
_cell.angle_alpha   90.00
_cell.angle_beta   90.00
_cell.angle_gamma   90.00
#
_symmetry.space_group_name_H-M   'P 1'
#
loop_
_entity.id
_entity.type
_entity.pdbx_description
1 polymer ?
#
loop_
_entity_poly.entity_id
_entity_poly.type
_entity_poly.pdbx_seq_one_letter_code
_entity_poly.pdbx_strand_id
1 'polypeptide(L)'
;MRRVVVSGIGLISSIGNNLESTWNNLIAGTSGIKKITSFDASNLSCKIAGFISHEETDKLYLNRNDFLDNREINRNDRFIQYGLIAAKLAIEDANLLVLSEESKNRTGVSVGSGIGGLETIYNGSITLNSKGPRKISPFFIPSSLINLLS
;
A
#
# COMPACT_ATOMS: atom_id res chain seq x y z
N MET A 1 -11.83 3.70 34.57
CA MET A 1 -10.89 4.00 33.48
C MET A 1 -11.36 3.25 32.24
N ARG A 2 -11.51 3.89 31.08
CA ARG A 2 -11.88 3.18 29.84
C ARG A 2 -10.67 2.40 29.33
N ARG A 3 -10.85 1.11 29.03
CA ARG A 3 -9.81 0.30 28.38
C ARG A 3 -9.89 0.50 26.86
N VAL A 4 -8.73 0.75 26.25
CA VAL A 4 -8.56 0.78 24.80
C VAL A 4 -7.75 -0.43 24.41
N VAL A 5 -8.19 -1.15 23.39
CA VAL A 5 -7.55 -2.38 22.90
C VAL A 5 -7.37 -2.31 21.39
N VAL A 6 -6.39 -3.04 20.87
CA VAL A 6 -6.27 -3.35 19.45
C VAL A 6 -7.13 -4.56 19.18
N SER A 7 -8.10 -4.45 18.29
CA SER A 7 -9.05 -5.52 17.96
C SER A 7 -8.70 -6.26 16.66
N GLY A 8 -7.87 -5.69 15.81
CA GLY A 8 -7.40 -6.32 14.57
C GLY A 8 -6.18 -5.61 14.00
N ILE A 9 -5.38 -6.34 13.26
CA ILE A 9 -4.14 -5.88 12.65
C ILE A 9 -4.11 -6.29 11.19
N GLY A 10 -3.88 -5.33 10.29
CA GLY A 10 -3.58 -5.56 8.89
C GLY A 10 -2.19 -5.05 8.55
N LEU A 11 -1.39 -5.87 7.90
CA LEU A 11 0.03 -5.61 7.70
C LEU A 11 0.51 -6.08 6.33
N ILE A 12 1.23 -5.19 5.64
CA ILE A 12 1.96 -5.49 4.40
C ILE A 12 3.36 -4.90 4.54
N SER A 13 4.35 -5.70 4.27
CA SER A 13 5.75 -5.28 4.40
C SER A 13 6.66 -6.01 3.40
N SER A 14 7.94 -5.63 3.36
CA SER A 14 8.95 -6.32 2.55
C SER A 14 9.31 -7.73 3.06
N ILE A 15 8.83 -8.10 4.26
CA ILE A 15 9.05 -9.43 4.85
C ILE A 15 7.77 -10.25 4.97
N GLY A 16 6.62 -9.71 4.57
CA GLY A 16 5.35 -10.44 4.61
C GLY A 16 4.21 -9.67 3.97
N ASN A 17 3.27 -10.39 3.38
CA ASN A 17 2.06 -9.86 2.74
C ASN A 17 0.80 -10.00 3.60
N ASN A 18 0.95 -10.49 4.83
CA ASN A 18 -0.08 -10.58 5.88
C ASN A 18 0.59 -10.66 7.26
N LEU A 19 -0.22 -10.67 8.31
CA LEU A 19 0.27 -10.68 9.69
C LEU A 19 1.11 -11.93 10.00
N GLU A 20 0.63 -13.12 9.62
CA GLU A 20 1.28 -14.39 9.91
C GLU A 20 2.65 -14.52 9.23
N SER A 21 2.71 -14.28 7.91
CA SER A 21 3.97 -14.34 7.16
C SER A 21 4.98 -13.31 7.65
N THR A 22 4.52 -12.09 7.98
CA THR A 22 5.39 -11.05 8.52
C THR A 22 5.95 -11.44 9.87
N TRP A 23 5.10 -11.95 10.78
CA TRP A 23 5.52 -12.38 12.10
C TRP A 23 6.52 -13.54 12.07
N ASN A 24 6.23 -14.57 11.28
CA ASN A 24 7.11 -15.71 11.11
C ASN A 24 8.49 -15.33 10.55
N ASN A 25 8.52 -14.45 9.55
CA ASN A 25 9.77 -13.95 8.98
C ASN A 25 10.53 -13.02 9.94
N LEU A 26 9.80 -12.23 10.75
CA LEU A 26 10.40 -11.36 11.76
C LEU A 26 11.14 -12.18 12.83
N ILE A 27 10.47 -13.19 13.41
CA ILE A 27 11.11 -14.05 14.43
C ILE A 27 12.22 -14.93 13.86
N ALA A 28 12.14 -15.28 12.57
CA ALA A 28 13.22 -16.00 11.87
C ALA A 28 14.41 -15.10 11.50
N GLY A 29 14.35 -13.80 11.73
CA GLY A 29 15.40 -12.86 11.36
C GLY A 29 15.55 -12.67 9.84
N THR A 30 14.49 -12.96 9.06
CA THR A 30 14.51 -12.85 7.60
C THR A 30 14.61 -11.38 7.19
N SER A 31 15.61 -11.05 6.36
CA SER A 31 15.75 -9.70 5.81
C SER A 31 14.79 -9.46 4.66
N GLY A 32 14.06 -8.34 4.71
CA GLY A 32 13.25 -7.84 3.61
C GLY A 32 14.02 -6.93 2.64
N ILE A 33 15.32 -6.70 2.90
CA ILE A 33 16.16 -5.89 2.03
C ILE A 33 16.72 -6.76 0.90
N LYS A 34 16.41 -6.38 -0.34
CA LYS A 34 16.78 -7.10 -1.55
C LYS A 34 17.46 -6.14 -2.55
N LYS A 35 18.12 -6.69 -3.56
CA LYS A 35 18.65 -5.89 -4.68
C LYS A 35 17.47 -5.23 -5.43
N ILE A 36 17.62 -3.97 -5.78
CA ILE A 36 16.64 -3.25 -6.60
C ILE A 36 16.61 -3.84 -8.00
N THR A 37 15.44 -4.28 -8.44
CA THR A 37 15.18 -4.87 -9.78
C THR A 37 14.14 -4.09 -10.57
N SER A 38 13.38 -3.20 -9.93
CA SER A 38 12.29 -2.44 -10.54
C SER A 38 12.74 -1.33 -11.49
N PHE A 39 14.00 -0.90 -11.39
CA PHE A 39 14.65 0.08 -12.27
C PHE A 39 16.17 -0.11 -12.28
N ASP A 40 16.86 0.52 -13.22
CA ASP A 40 18.34 0.49 -13.26
C ASP A 40 18.95 1.34 -12.14
N ALA A 41 19.48 0.67 -11.13
CA ALA A 41 20.16 1.27 -9.98
C ALA A 41 21.70 1.30 -10.12
N SER A 42 22.25 1.02 -11.30
CA SER A 42 23.71 0.89 -11.52
C SER A 42 24.49 2.15 -11.12
N ASN A 43 23.91 3.32 -11.36
CA ASN A 43 24.50 4.63 -11.07
C ASN A 43 24.21 5.14 -9.65
N LEU A 44 23.48 4.38 -8.82
CA LEU A 44 23.18 4.76 -7.45
C LEU A 44 24.25 4.20 -6.49
N SER A 45 24.53 4.95 -5.44
CA SER A 45 25.43 4.49 -4.36
C SER A 45 24.83 3.31 -3.58
N CYS A 46 23.50 3.31 -3.37
CA CYS A 46 22.75 2.22 -2.75
C CYS A 46 21.96 1.44 -3.81
N LYS A 47 22.11 0.13 -3.86
CA LYS A 47 21.50 -0.77 -4.85
C LYS A 47 20.54 -1.78 -4.22
N ILE A 48 20.22 -1.58 -2.94
CA ILE A 48 19.32 -2.44 -2.16
C ILE A 48 18.22 -1.61 -1.53
N ALA A 49 17.03 -2.21 -1.41
CA ALA A 49 15.87 -1.59 -0.76
C ALA A 49 14.94 -2.66 -0.20
N GLY A 50 14.07 -2.26 0.73
CA GLY A 50 12.89 -3.03 1.10
C GLY A 50 11.73 -2.63 0.20
N PHE A 51 11.12 -3.59 -0.47
CA PHE A 51 9.94 -3.37 -1.31
C PHE A 51 8.98 -4.55 -1.22
N ILE A 52 7.72 -4.27 -1.50
CA ILE A 52 6.67 -5.30 -1.60
C ILE A 52 6.87 -6.00 -2.95
N SER A 53 6.96 -7.33 -2.93
CA SER A 53 7.20 -8.11 -4.14
C SER A 53 6.02 -8.04 -5.10
N HIS A 54 6.33 -7.83 -6.38
CA HIS A 54 5.39 -7.85 -7.52
C HIS A 54 5.69 -9.02 -8.47
N GLU A 55 6.64 -9.87 -8.13
CA GLU A 55 7.01 -11.04 -8.92
C GLU A 55 6.23 -12.25 -8.40
N GLU A 56 5.37 -12.84 -9.24
CA GLU A 56 4.53 -13.99 -8.88
C GLU A 56 5.33 -15.23 -8.41
N THR A 57 6.61 -15.30 -8.76
CA THR A 57 7.53 -16.35 -8.32
C THR A 57 8.03 -16.15 -6.89
N ASP A 58 7.88 -14.95 -6.32
CA ASP A 58 8.27 -14.66 -4.95
C ASP A 58 7.19 -15.18 -3.98
N LYS A 59 7.60 -15.90 -2.95
CA LYS A 59 6.70 -16.39 -1.89
C LYS A 59 5.95 -15.27 -1.16
N LEU A 60 6.48 -14.05 -1.20
CA LEU A 60 5.90 -12.86 -0.59
C LEU A 60 5.18 -11.96 -1.62
N TYR A 61 4.89 -12.52 -2.79
CA TYR A 61 4.10 -11.83 -3.81
C TYR A 61 2.75 -11.39 -3.27
N LEU A 62 2.44 -10.12 -3.46
CA LEU A 62 1.14 -9.54 -3.14
C LEU A 62 0.32 -9.38 -4.42
N ASN A 63 -0.63 -10.27 -4.65
CA ASN A 63 -1.60 -10.09 -5.72
C ASN A 63 -2.67 -9.07 -5.29
N ARG A 64 -2.57 -7.86 -5.80
CA ARG A 64 -3.51 -6.77 -5.47
C ARG A 64 -4.94 -7.05 -5.93
N ASN A 65 -5.11 -7.86 -6.99
CA ASN A 65 -6.44 -8.22 -7.52
C ASN A 65 -7.26 -9.10 -6.55
N ASP A 66 -6.62 -9.73 -5.58
CA ASP A 66 -7.34 -10.50 -4.55
C ASP A 66 -8.08 -9.57 -3.56
N PHE A 67 -7.68 -8.29 -3.51
CA PHE A 67 -8.21 -7.32 -2.56
C PHE A 67 -8.91 -6.13 -3.22
N LEU A 68 -8.47 -5.72 -4.41
CA LEU A 68 -8.89 -4.48 -5.07
C LEU A 68 -9.45 -4.79 -6.47
N ASP A 69 -10.46 -4.03 -6.87
CA ASP A 69 -10.94 -4.13 -8.24
C ASP A 69 -10.00 -3.38 -9.23
N ASN A 70 -10.17 -3.65 -10.52
CA ASN A 70 -9.35 -3.03 -11.56
C ASN A 70 -9.49 -1.49 -11.61
N ARG A 71 -10.60 -0.93 -11.12
CA ARG A 71 -10.79 0.52 -11.08
C ARG A 71 -9.99 1.12 -9.94
N GLU A 72 -9.99 0.49 -8.78
CA GLU A 72 -9.20 0.89 -7.62
C GLU A 72 -7.71 0.85 -7.97
N ILE A 73 -7.24 -0.23 -8.62
CA ILE A 73 -5.84 -0.39 -9.04
C ILE A 73 -5.42 0.69 -10.05
N ASN A 74 -6.26 0.97 -11.05
CA ASN A 74 -5.90 1.91 -12.13
C ASN A 74 -6.04 3.39 -11.74
N ARG A 75 -6.82 3.70 -10.71
CA ARG A 75 -7.09 5.08 -10.28
C ARG A 75 -6.23 5.55 -9.14
N ASN A 76 -5.67 4.63 -8.37
CA ASN A 76 -4.95 4.92 -7.14
C ASN A 76 -3.46 4.63 -7.28
N ASP A 77 -2.63 5.50 -6.73
CA ASP A 77 -1.20 5.21 -6.56
C ASP A 77 -0.98 4.03 -5.59
N ARG A 78 0.17 3.43 -5.64
CA ARG A 78 0.51 2.23 -4.84
C ARG A 78 0.34 2.44 -3.33
N PHE A 79 0.64 3.63 -2.81
CA PHE A 79 0.48 3.89 -1.38
C PHE A 79 -0.98 3.79 -0.93
N ILE A 80 -1.94 4.27 -1.77
CA ILE A 80 -3.37 4.10 -1.51
C ILE A 80 -3.76 2.63 -1.59
N GLN A 81 -3.30 1.92 -2.62
CA GLN A 81 -3.60 0.50 -2.78
C GLN A 81 -3.13 -0.32 -1.56
N TYR A 82 -1.91 -0.11 -1.10
CA TYR A 82 -1.37 -0.80 0.09
C TYR A 82 -2.12 -0.43 1.37
N GLY A 83 -2.47 0.83 1.53
CA GLY A 83 -3.26 1.28 2.67
C GLY A 83 -4.66 0.64 2.70
N LEU A 84 -5.34 0.58 1.55
CA LEU A 84 -6.64 -0.09 1.42
C LEU A 84 -6.55 -1.59 1.72
N ILE A 85 -5.54 -2.27 1.21
CA ILE A 85 -5.33 -3.71 1.47
C ILE A 85 -5.05 -3.94 2.96
N ALA A 86 -4.16 -3.15 3.56
CA ALA A 86 -3.87 -3.27 4.99
C ALA A 86 -5.11 -2.99 5.86
N ALA A 87 -5.94 -2.00 5.47
CA ALA A 87 -7.19 -1.72 6.16
C ALA A 87 -8.19 -2.87 6.03
N LYS A 88 -8.34 -3.48 4.85
CA LYS A 88 -9.20 -4.66 4.65
C LYS A 88 -8.74 -5.82 5.54
N LEU A 89 -7.46 -6.12 5.55
CA LEU A 89 -6.89 -7.17 6.42
C LEU A 89 -7.15 -6.89 7.91
N ALA A 90 -7.02 -5.64 8.36
CA ALA A 90 -7.29 -5.25 9.75
C ALA A 90 -8.79 -5.39 10.12
N ILE A 91 -9.69 -5.05 9.21
CA ILE A 91 -11.14 -5.17 9.39
C ILE A 91 -11.54 -6.66 9.47
N GLU A 92 -10.96 -7.49 8.62
CA GLU A 92 -11.17 -8.95 8.63
C GLU A 92 -10.68 -9.58 9.93
N ASP A 93 -9.45 -9.25 10.34
CA ASP A 93 -8.86 -9.76 11.60
C ASP A 93 -9.65 -9.32 12.84
N ALA A 94 -10.18 -8.09 12.82
CA ALA A 94 -11.06 -7.57 13.88
C ALA A 94 -12.48 -8.14 13.87
N ASN A 95 -12.89 -8.90 12.84
CA ASN A 95 -14.25 -9.39 12.64
C ASN A 95 -15.29 -8.25 12.52
N LEU A 96 -14.91 -7.13 11.89
CA LEU A 96 -15.73 -5.91 11.77
C LEU A 96 -16.40 -5.77 10.38
N LEU A 97 -16.57 -6.86 9.64
CA LEU A 97 -17.18 -6.84 8.30
C LEU A 97 -18.66 -6.39 8.31
N VAL A 98 -19.35 -6.62 9.42
CA VAL A 98 -20.75 -6.21 9.58
C VAL A 98 -20.88 -5.35 10.83
N LEU A 99 -21.10 -4.05 10.63
CA LEU A 99 -21.34 -3.10 11.70
C LEU A 99 -22.81 -2.65 11.70
N SER A 100 -23.40 -2.50 12.90
CA SER A 100 -24.69 -1.82 13.05
C SER A 100 -24.57 -0.34 12.66
N GLU A 101 -25.67 0.31 12.29
CA GLU A 101 -25.66 1.75 11.96
C GLU A 101 -25.13 2.62 13.13
N GLU A 102 -25.47 2.25 14.36
CA GLU A 102 -24.92 2.92 15.54
C GLU A 102 -23.40 2.78 15.61
N SER A 103 -22.86 1.58 15.37
CA SER A 103 -21.41 1.33 15.37
C SER A 103 -20.71 2.07 14.23
N LYS A 104 -21.29 2.12 13.04
CA LYS A 104 -20.75 2.90 11.90
C LYS A 104 -20.63 4.38 12.25
N ASN A 105 -21.67 4.97 12.86
CA ASN A 105 -21.68 6.37 13.26
C ASN A 105 -20.65 6.70 14.36
N ARG A 106 -20.12 5.69 15.03
CA ARG A 106 -19.07 5.81 16.07
C ARG A 106 -17.70 5.36 15.60
N THR A 107 -17.58 4.93 14.35
CA THR A 107 -16.33 4.48 13.76
C THR A 107 -15.71 5.60 12.94
N GLY A 108 -14.45 5.89 13.19
CA GLY A 108 -13.67 6.87 12.45
C GLY A 108 -12.52 6.21 11.71
N VAL A 109 -12.11 6.84 10.61
CA VAL A 109 -10.91 6.47 9.83
C VAL A 109 -9.83 7.51 10.06
N SER A 110 -8.64 7.07 10.45
CA SER A 110 -7.47 7.95 10.59
C SER A 110 -6.28 7.29 9.90
N VAL A 111 -5.82 7.87 8.81
CA VAL A 111 -4.72 7.33 8.01
C VAL A 111 -3.68 8.39 7.78
N GLY A 112 -2.41 8.00 7.85
CA GLY A 112 -1.26 8.86 7.57
C GLY A 112 -0.38 8.31 6.45
N SER A 113 0.19 9.20 5.65
CA SER A 113 1.19 8.88 4.64
C SER A 113 2.29 9.93 4.67
N GLY A 114 3.56 9.49 4.55
CA GLY A 114 4.70 10.41 4.61
C GLY A 114 4.88 11.24 3.33
N ILE A 115 4.67 10.64 2.16
CA ILE A 115 4.99 11.27 0.86
C ILE A 115 3.78 11.28 -0.08
N GLY A 116 2.91 10.27 -0.01
CA GLY A 116 1.79 10.10 -0.94
C GLY A 116 2.22 9.47 -2.27
N GLY A 117 1.59 9.89 -3.36
CA GLY A 117 1.73 9.30 -4.70
C GLY A 117 2.98 9.73 -5.45
N LEU A 118 4.18 9.45 -4.90
CA LEU A 118 5.44 9.85 -5.52
C LEU A 118 5.63 9.26 -6.92
N GLU A 119 5.22 8.00 -7.14
CA GLU A 119 5.30 7.35 -8.44
C GLU A 119 4.37 8.04 -9.47
N THR A 120 3.15 8.36 -9.08
CA THR A 120 2.20 9.11 -9.91
C THR A 120 2.74 10.48 -10.28
N ILE A 121 3.32 11.21 -9.31
CA ILE A 121 3.90 12.54 -9.55
C ILE A 121 5.08 12.44 -10.51
N TYR A 122 5.98 11.49 -10.30
CA TYR A 122 7.15 11.28 -11.16
C TYR A 122 6.74 10.96 -12.60
N ASN A 123 5.87 9.97 -12.80
CA ASN A 123 5.40 9.56 -14.12
C ASN A 123 4.57 10.66 -14.80
N GLY A 124 3.77 11.38 -14.02
CA GLY A 124 3.03 12.57 -14.49
C GLY A 124 3.96 13.66 -14.99
N SER A 125 5.04 13.97 -14.29
CA SER A 125 6.02 14.96 -14.69
C SER A 125 6.72 14.59 -15.99
N ILE A 126 7.13 13.33 -16.17
CA ILE A 126 7.70 12.82 -17.42
C ILE A 126 6.68 12.92 -18.55
N THR A 127 5.44 12.54 -18.31
CA THR A 127 4.37 12.59 -19.30
C THR A 127 4.08 14.03 -19.71
N LEU A 128 4.01 14.96 -18.77
CA LEU A 128 3.81 16.38 -19.04
C LEU A 128 4.92 16.94 -19.94
N ASN A 129 6.16 16.63 -19.61
CA ASN A 129 7.32 17.11 -20.36
C ASN A 129 7.41 16.52 -21.78
N SER A 130 7.10 15.23 -21.94
CA SER A 130 7.29 14.51 -23.22
C SER A 130 6.06 14.51 -24.14
N LYS A 131 4.84 14.56 -23.57
CA LYS A 131 3.57 14.36 -24.30
C LYS A 131 2.57 15.51 -24.13
N GLY A 132 2.88 16.46 -23.25
CA GLY A 132 2.06 17.63 -22.98
C GLY A 132 0.86 17.37 -22.02
N PRO A 133 0.15 18.45 -21.62
CA PRO A 133 -0.84 18.40 -20.54
C PRO A 133 -2.07 17.53 -20.86
N ARG A 134 -2.43 17.39 -22.14
CA ARG A 134 -3.59 16.58 -22.55
C ARG A 134 -3.43 15.08 -22.31
N LYS A 135 -2.22 14.62 -21.98
CA LYS A 135 -1.90 13.21 -21.70
C LYS A 135 -1.79 12.91 -20.20
N ILE A 136 -1.96 13.90 -19.35
CA ILE A 136 -2.03 13.70 -17.90
C ILE A 136 -3.34 13.00 -17.54
N SER A 137 -3.25 12.00 -16.67
CA SER A 137 -4.43 11.29 -16.18
C SER A 137 -5.38 12.24 -15.44
N PRO A 138 -6.69 12.15 -15.63
CA PRO A 138 -7.67 12.89 -14.83
C PRO A 138 -7.63 12.50 -13.35
N PHE A 139 -7.07 11.31 -13.03
CA PHE A 139 -6.87 10.84 -11.67
C PHE A 139 -5.52 11.25 -11.07
N PHE A 140 -4.72 12.07 -11.78
CA PHE A 140 -3.40 12.49 -11.30
C PHE A 140 -3.46 13.12 -9.90
N ILE A 141 -4.36 14.07 -9.69
CA ILE A 141 -4.50 14.73 -8.38
C ILE A 141 -5.06 13.76 -7.33
N PRO A 142 -6.22 13.09 -7.53
CA PRO A 142 -6.75 12.15 -6.54
C PRO A 142 -5.77 11.04 -6.16
N SER A 143 -5.01 10.51 -7.12
CA SER A 143 -4.08 9.41 -6.84
C SER A 143 -2.79 9.84 -6.14
N SER A 144 -2.46 11.13 -6.12
CA SER A 144 -1.20 11.61 -5.56
C SER A 144 -1.32 12.21 -4.15
N LEU A 145 -2.52 12.67 -3.76
CA LEU A 145 -2.71 13.35 -2.47
C LEU A 145 -2.79 12.38 -1.30
N ILE A 146 -2.07 12.71 -0.21
CA ILE A 146 -1.96 11.84 0.98
C ILE A 146 -3.27 11.65 1.74
N ASN A 147 -4.16 12.63 1.72
CA ASN A 147 -5.44 12.62 2.44
C ASN A 147 -6.56 11.86 1.70
N LEU A 148 -6.30 11.37 0.50
CA LEU A 148 -7.30 10.59 -0.27
C LEU A 148 -7.18 9.08 -0.05
N LEU A 149 -6.36 8.66 0.89
CA LEU A 149 -6.31 7.28 1.38
C LEU A 149 -7.42 7.00 2.42
N SER A 150 -7.91 8.03 3.11
CA SER A 150 -8.97 7.91 4.15
C SER A 150 -10.37 7.99 3.58
#